data_7d64cafe83cb77e161ea164a322f0f2a
#
_entry.id   7d64cafe83cb77e161ea164a322f0f2a
#
_cell.length_a   1.000
_cell.length_b   1.000
_cell.length_c   1.000
_cell.angle_alpha   90.00
_cell.angle_beta   90.00
_cell.angle_gamma   90.00
#
_symmetry.space_group_name_H-M   'P 1'
#
loop_
_entity.id
_entity.type
_entity.pdbx_description
1 polymer ?
#
loop_
_entity_poly.entity_id
_entity_poly.type
_entity_poly.pdbx_seq_one_letter_code
_entity_poly.pdbx_strand_id
1 'polypeptide(L)'
;VCLYRLGLPMNANVKTLFEGSEDIHDSIVDLVPGPDNPTPMVRLGGRFNPHADFDLLVKLEGMNPFGSIKDRTAWFMLKDLELRDDQALVEPSAGNTGIALAALANARGTPIEIAVPEGVPESKKAQLRFLGAEVIEVEDELCPIYPSEGARGVVRSMVESEAFDGKYVSPNQYESALNVAAHYHTTGPEIWKQTGGRIDYFFAGIGTGGTITGVGRYLKERNPNVRIIAVEPALRHHKLSGLKRVTGLPEEHFPSIVDRDLIDEYVSVTDEDAFKAGIRVARTDGVLVGPTTGAALHAAHEWGKEKPGRAVVISGDSAAKYVASYAEYL
;
A
#
# COMPACT_ATOMS: atom_id res chain seq x y z
N VAL A 1 -17.88 -19.33 32.54
CA VAL A 1 -19.05 -18.55 32.08
C VAL A 1 -18.97 -18.21 30.59
N CYS A 2 -17.81 -18.34 29.96
CA CYS A 2 -17.62 -17.99 28.52
C CYS A 2 -17.91 -19.14 27.55
N LEU A 3 -17.94 -20.40 27.98
CA LEU A 3 -18.12 -21.59 27.13
C LEU A 3 -19.57 -21.85 26.70
N TYR A 4 -20.55 -21.27 27.37
CA TYR A 4 -21.97 -21.48 27.05
C TYR A 4 -22.50 -20.83 25.78
N ARG A 5 -21.73 -19.93 25.16
CA ARG A 5 -22.14 -19.21 23.94
C ARG A 5 -21.71 -19.85 22.63
N LEU A 6 -20.87 -20.89 22.66
CA LEU A 6 -20.32 -21.50 21.45
C LEU A 6 -21.04 -22.80 21.01
N GLY A 7 -22.08 -23.25 21.72
CA GLY A 7 -22.85 -24.44 21.34
C GLY A 7 -22.04 -25.75 21.28
N LEU A 8 -20.91 -25.81 21.95
CA LEU A 8 -20.05 -26.99 21.99
C LEU A 8 -20.58 -27.97 23.04
N PRO A 9 -20.59 -29.29 22.77
CA PRO A 9 -21.01 -30.30 23.71
C PRO A 9 -20.10 -30.27 24.95
N MET A 10 -20.66 -30.39 26.15
CA MET A 10 -19.96 -30.28 27.43
C MET A 10 -18.84 -31.30 27.65
N ASN A 11 -18.60 -32.23 26.73
CA ASN A 11 -17.55 -33.24 26.79
C ASN A 11 -16.43 -33.04 25.73
N ALA A 12 -16.39 -31.90 25.07
CA ALA A 12 -15.26 -31.58 24.20
C ALA A 12 -14.00 -31.44 25.05
N ASN A 13 -13.04 -32.31 24.82
CA ASN A 13 -11.74 -32.23 25.50
C ASN A 13 -11.05 -30.93 25.03
N VAL A 14 -11.00 -29.93 25.92
CA VAL A 14 -10.43 -28.60 25.58
C VAL A 14 -8.98 -28.73 25.10
N LYS A 15 -8.25 -29.78 25.47
CA LYS A 15 -6.92 -30.10 24.95
C LYS A 15 -6.91 -30.29 23.44
N THR A 16 -7.92 -30.94 22.85
CA THR A 16 -7.96 -31.22 21.39
C THR A 16 -8.25 -29.98 20.55
N LEU A 17 -8.69 -28.88 21.15
CA LEU A 17 -8.89 -27.61 20.43
C LEU A 17 -7.57 -26.81 20.25
N PHE A 18 -6.49 -27.22 20.92
CA PHE A 18 -5.19 -26.54 20.89
C PHE A 18 -4.02 -27.50 20.55
N GLU A 19 -4.30 -28.74 20.12
CA GLU A 19 -3.31 -29.64 19.53
C GLU A 19 -3.10 -29.26 18.05
N GLY A 20 -2.62 -28.02 17.80
CA GLY A 20 -2.07 -27.60 16.53
C GLY A 20 -0.54 -27.57 16.63
N SER A 21 0.12 -27.76 15.50
CA SER A 21 1.55 -27.45 15.36
C SER A 21 1.84 -26.06 15.95
N GLU A 22 2.94 -25.91 16.65
CA GLU A 22 3.41 -24.57 17.04
C GLU A 22 3.54 -23.73 15.77
N ASP A 23 2.66 -22.73 15.61
CA ASP A 23 2.68 -21.77 14.51
C ASP A 23 3.46 -20.53 14.99
N ILE A 24 4.75 -20.75 15.23
CA ILE A 24 5.68 -19.74 15.73
C ILE A 24 6.60 -19.36 14.57
N HIS A 25 6.61 -18.08 14.24
CA HIS A 25 7.50 -17.52 13.23
C HIS A 25 8.81 -17.06 13.88
N ASP A 26 9.94 -17.36 13.28
CA ASP A 26 11.26 -16.97 13.79
C ASP A 26 11.54 -15.48 13.60
N SER A 27 10.88 -14.86 12.64
CA SER A 27 11.05 -13.45 12.30
C SER A 27 9.73 -12.80 11.89
N ILE A 28 9.60 -11.49 12.18
CA ILE A 28 8.50 -10.66 11.66
C ILE A 28 8.46 -10.65 10.12
N VAL A 29 9.59 -10.93 9.47
CA VAL A 29 9.71 -11.01 8.01
C VAL A 29 8.89 -12.17 7.44
N ASP A 30 8.73 -13.26 8.18
CA ASP A 30 7.95 -14.44 7.77
C ASP A 30 6.46 -14.13 7.65
N LEU A 31 6.01 -13.03 8.25
CA LEU A 31 4.65 -12.51 8.15
C LEU A 31 4.42 -11.62 6.93
N VAL A 32 5.45 -11.30 6.14
CA VAL A 32 5.26 -10.54 4.91
C VAL A 32 4.44 -11.38 3.92
N PRO A 33 3.29 -10.88 3.45
CA PRO A 33 2.35 -11.71 2.72
C PRO A 33 2.85 -12.18 1.37
N GLY A 34 2.36 -13.36 1.01
CA GLY A 34 2.54 -14.01 -0.28
C GLY A 34 1.34 -14.89 -0.62
N PRO A 35 1.39 -15.63 -1.75
CA PRO A 35 0.27 -16.47 -2.21
C PRO A 35 -0.18 -17.54 -1.21
N ASP A 36 0.69 -17.97 -0.30
CA ASP A 36 0.42 -19.00 0.72
C ASP A 36 0.02 -18.38 2.07
N ASN A 37 0.35 -17.10 2.30
CA ASN A 37 -0.06 -16.30 3.45
C ASN A 37 -0.68 -14.98 2.98
N PRO A 38 -1.86 -15.00 2.33
CA PRO A 38 -2.45 -13.81 1.73
C PRO A 38 -3.03 -12.86 2.78
N THR A 39 -2.94 -11.56 2.55
CA THR A 39 -3.75 -10.61 3.31
C THR A 39 -5.24 -10.90 3.12
N PRO A 40 -6.10 -10.62 4.14
CA PRO A 40 -7.53 -10.84 4.01
C PRO A 40 -8.18 -10.00 2.92
N MET A 41 -9.31 -10.51 2.40
CA MET A 41 -10.21 -9.78 1.53
C MET A 41 -11.62 -9.85 2.12
N VAL A 42 -12.32 -8.72 2.16
CA VAL A 42 -13.70 -8.65 2.68
C VAL A 42 -14.66 -8.16 1.62
N ARG A 43 -15.90 -8.66 1.67
CA ARG A 43 -17.01 -8.18 0.85
C ARG A 43 -17.74 -7.09 1.60
N LEU A 44 -17.99 -5.96 0.94
CA LEU A 44 -18.78 -4.89 1.52
C LEU A 44 -20.28 -5.20 1.44
N GLY A 45 -20.95 -4.93 2.55
CA GLY A 45 -22.39 -5.18 2.69
C GLY A 45 -23.28 -4.14 1.99
N GLY A 46 -24.58 -4.44 1.90
CA GLY A 46 -25.56 -3.60 1.21
C GLY A 46 -25.75 -2.19 1.82
N ARG A 47 -25.22 -1.92 3.00
CA ARG A 47 -25.24 -0.55 3.58
C ARG A 47 -24.22 0.37 2.91
N PHE A 48 -23.05 -0.15 2.54
CA PHE A 48 -22.06 0.60 1.76
C PHE A 48 -22.33 0.42 0.26
N ASN A 49 -22.50 -0.82 -0.19
CA ASN A 49 -22.72 -1.17 -1.59
C ASN A 49 -24.16 -1.67 -1.82
N PRO A 50 -25.12 -0.78 -2.12
CA PRO A 50 -26.52 -1.14 -2.31
C PRO A 50 -26.82 -1.77 -3.70
N HIS A 51 -25.82 -1.85 -4.58
CA HIS A 51 -25.99 -2.32 -5.96
C HIS A 51 -26.00 -3.86 -6.01
N ALA A 52 -27.17 -4.45 -6.25
CA ALA A 52 -27.36 -5.91 -6.18
C ALA A 52 -26.49 -6.71 -7.15
N ASP A 53 -26.24 -6.14 -8.33
CA ASP A 53 -25.46 -6.78 -9.39
C ASP A 53 -23.97 -6.41 -9.38
N PHE A 54 -23.51 -5.67 -8.34
CA PHE A 54 -22.14 -5.24 -8.21
C PHE A 54 -21.52 -5.78 -6.90
N ASP A 55 -20.63 -6.76 -7.01
CA ASP A 55 -19.96 -7.42 -5.89
C ASP A 55 -18.65 -6.68 -5.56
N LEU A 56 -18.66 -5.89 -4.50
CA LEU A 56 -17.53 -5.03 -4.12
C LEU A 56 -16.68 -5.66 -3.01
N LEU A 57 -15.42 -5.94 -3.33
CA LEU A 57 -14.45 -6.56 -2.45
C LEU A 57 -13.32 -5.58 -2.10
N VAL A 58 -12.81 -5.66 -0.88
CA VAL A 58 -11.68 -4.85 -0.39
C VAL A 58 -10.55 -5.75 0.07
N LYS A 59 -9.38 -5.61 -0.52
CA LYS A 59 -8.15 -6.30 -0.16
C LYS A 59 -7.43 -5.50 0.94
N LEU A 60 -7.32 -6.07 2.14
CA LEU A 60 -6.90 -5.36 3.36
C LEU A 60 -5.38 -5.36 3.55
N GLU A 61 -4.67 -4.51 2.83
CA GLU A 61 -3.22 -4.39 2.92
C GLU A 61 -2.74 -3.65 4.19
N GLY A 62 -3.65 -3.04 4.93
CA GLY A 62 -3.37 -2.52 6.28
C GLY A 62 -3.10 -3.63 7.32
N MET A 63 -3.34 -4.89 6.97
CA MET A 63 -3.06 -6.06 7.82
C MET A 63 -1.68 -6.69 7.57
N ASN A 64 -0.85 -6.07 6.77
CA ASN A 64 0.58 -6.39 6.67
C ASN A 64 1.29 -6.10 8.01
N PRO A 65 2.42 -6.75 8.31
CA PRO A 65 3.11 -6.65 9.62
C PRO A 65 3.46 -5.21 10.04
N PHE A 66 3.78 -4.32 9.10
CA PHE A 66 4.08 -2.91 9.38
C PHE A 66 2.90 -1.98 9.01
N GLY A 67 1.76 -2.56 8.69
CA GLY A 67 0.47 -1.90 8.53
C GLY A 67 0.24 -1.24 7.18
N SER A 68 0.88 -1.70 6.11
CA SER A 68 0.58 -1.20 4.76
C SER A 68 1.03 -2.12 3.62
N ILE A 69 0.51 -1.85 2.43
CA ILE A 69 0.91 -2.53 1.18
C ILE A 69 2.41 -2.36 0.87
N LYS A 70 3.08 -1.36 1.46
CA LYS A 70 4.49 -1.09 1.23
C LYS A 70 5.43 -2.11 1.86
N ASP A 71 4.94 -2.91 2.78
CA ASP A 71 5.68 -4.02 3.38
C ASP A 71 6.14 -5.01 2.30
N ARG A 72 5.26 -5.29 1.32
CA ARG A 72 5.57 -6.12 0.15
C ARG A 72 6.64 -5.49 -0.74
N THR A 73 6.46 -4.20 -1.05
CA THR A 73 7.41 -3.45 -1.88
C THR A 73 8.79 -3.40 -1.22
N ALA A 74 8.84 -3.03 0.06
CA ALA A 74 10.08 -2.96 0.82
C ALA A 74 10.79 -4.31 0.91
N TRP A 75 10.03 -5.39 1.16
CA TRP A 75 10.58 -6.74 1.20
C TRP A 75 11.21 -7.14 -0.14
N PHE A 76 10.52 -6.94 -1.25
CA PHE A 76 11.07 -7.28 -2.57
C PHE A 76 12.29 -6.46 -2.94
N MET A 77 12.36 -5.20 -2.53
CA MET A 77 13.55 -4.37 -2.74
C MET A 77 14.74 -4.77 -1.87
N LEU A 78 14.51 -5.41 -0.71
CA LEU A 78 15.56 -5.73 0.24
C LEU A 78 15.95 -7.22 0.29
N LYS A 79 15.05 -8.14 -0.03
CA LYS A 79 15.25 -9.59 0.26
C LYS A 79 16.52 -10.18 -0.34
N ASP A 80 16.87 -9.76 -1.55
CA ASP A 80 18.02 -10.24 -2.31
C ASP A 80 19.12 -9.17 -2.44
N LEU A 81 18.98 -8.04 -1.71
CA LEU A 81 19.96 -6.97 -1.72
C LEU A 81 21.12 -7.31 -0.79
N GLU A 82 22.30 -7.42 -1.37
CA GLU A 82 23.56 -7.59 -0.65
C GLU A 82 24.26 -6.24 -0.51
N LEU A 83 24.68 -5.92 0.70
CA LEU A 83 25.42 -4.70 1.01
C LEU A 83 26.80 -5.08 1.54
N ARG A 84 27.81 -4.23 1.28
CA ARG A 84 29.11 -4.32 1.95
C ARG A 84 28.96 -3.87 3.41
N ASP A 85 29.86 -4.25 4.27
CA ASP A 85 29.87 -3.92 5.71
C ASP A 85 29.88 -2.40 5.99
N ASP A 86 30.43 -1.60 5.04
CA ASP A 86 30.52 -0.15 5.13
C ASP A 86 29.34 0.60 4.51
N GLN A 87 28.36 -0.13 3.95
CA GLN A 87 27.23 0.47 3.27
C GLN A 87 26.00 0.65 4.18
N ALA A 88 25.20 1.66 3.86
CA ALA A 88 23.91 1.93 4.47
C ALA A 88 22.84 2.10 3.38
N LEU A 89 21.61 1.77 3.72
CA LEU A 89 20.46 2.12 2.91
C LEU A 89 20.12 3.60 3.04
N VAL A 90 19.64 4.20 1.97
CA VAL A 90 19.07 5.56 2.02
C VAL A 90 17.82 5.61 1.13
N GLU A 91 16.73 6.22 1.63
CA GLU A 91 15.47 6.32 0.85
C GLU A 91 14.71 7.61 1.17
N PRO A 92 14.13 8.30 0.16
CA PRO A 92 13.31 9.49 0.38
C PRO A 92 11.86 9.08 0.67
N SER A 93 11.49 8.93 1.95
CA SER A 93 10.11 8.55 2.28
C SER A 93 9.71 8.88 3.72
N ALA A 94 8.80 9.83 3.89
CA ALA A 94 8.16 10.13 5.18
C ALA A 94 6.91 9.25 5.48
N GLY A 95 6.59 8.30 4.60
CA GLY A 95 5.37 7.51 4.65
C GLY A 95 5.59 6.02 4.87
N ASN A 96 4.61 5.24 4.44
CA ASN A 96 4.57 3.79 4.63
C ASN A 96 5.80 3.05 4.08
N THR A 97 6.41 3.53 3.00
CA THR A 97 7.65 2.91 2.47
C THR A 97 8.82 3.09 3.43
N GLY A 98 9.02 4.30 3.95
CA GLY A 98 10.08 4.55 4.94
C GLY A 98 9.89 3.69 6.20
N ILE A 99 8.65 3.55 6.68
CA ILE A 99 8.31 2.70 7.83
C ILE A 99 8.67 1.23 7.55
N ALA A 100 8.24 0.70 6.39
CA ALA A 100 8.49 -0.70 6.04
C ALA A 100 9.99 -0.98 5.81
N LEU A 101 10.69 -0.08 5.12
CA LEU A 101 12.13 -0.19 4.91
C LEU A 101 12.91 -0.11 6.23
N ALA A 102 12.58 0.84 7.11
CA ALA A 102 13.23 0.96 8.41
C ALA A 102 13.04 -0.30 9.25
N ALA A 103 11.80 -0.82 9.33
CA ALA A 103 11.51 -2.03 10.10
C ALA A 103 12.27 -3.26 9.56
N LEU A 104 12.25 -3.48 8.24
CA LEU A 104 12.92 -4.61 7.59
C LEU A 104 14.45 -4.50 7.66
N ALA A 105 14.99 -3.30 7.43
CA ALA A 105 16.43 -3.06 7.51
C ALA A 105 16.95 -3.36 8.92
N ASN A 106 16.28 -2.82 9.94
CA ASN A 106 16.70 -3.05 11.33
C ASN A 106 16.51 -4.50 11.79
N ALA A 107 15.45 -5.20 11.34
CA ALA A 107 15.29 -6.63 11.60
C ALA A 107 16.45 -7.48 11.00
N ARG A 108 17.17 -6.94 10.01
CA ARG A 108 18.34 -7.56 9.35
C ARG A 108 19.68 -7.01 9.87
N GLY A 109 19.66 -6.05 10.79
CA GLY A 109 20.86 -5.37 11.27
C GLY A 109 21.51 -4.43 10.24
N THR A 110 20.75 -3.98 9.23
CA THR A 110 21.23 -3.10 8.15
C THR A 110 20.99 -1.64 8.52
N PRO A 111 22.03 -0.77 8.52
CA PRO A 111 21.85 0.67 8.74
C PRO A 111 20.96 1.29 7.65
N ILE A 112 20.09 2.22 8.06
CA ILE A 112 19.19 2.92 7.13
C ILE A 112 19.02 4.39 7.51
N GLU A 113 19.12 5.26 6.53
CA GLU A 113 18.88 6.68 6.62
C GLU A 113 17.65 7.04 5.78
N ILE A 114 16.72 7.81 6.34
CA ILE A 114 15.48 8.21 5.65
C ILE A 114 15.45 9.72 5.49
N ALA A 115 15.52 10.18 4.25
CA ALA A 115 15.39 11.60 3.94
C ALA A 115 13.91 12.01 3.92
N VAL A 116 13.59 13.05 4.69
CA VAL A 116 12.23 13.57 4.82
C VAL A 116 12.22 15.09 4.71
N PRO A 117 11.17 15.69 4.11
CA PRO A 117 10.97 17.14 4.18
C PRO A 117 10.85 17.65 5.60
N GLU A 118 11.42 18.81 5.90
CA GLU A 118 11.32 19.47 7.22
C GLU A 118 9.87 19.66 7.66
N GLY A 119 8.96 19.97 6.72
CA GLY A 119 7.53 20.17 6.98
C GLY A 119 6.75 18.90 7.37
N VAL A 120 7.37 17.71 7.35
CA VAL A 120 6.73 16.47 7.78
C VAL A 120 6.48 16.51 9.29
N PRO A 121 5.26 16.17 9.76
CA PRO A 121 4.93 16.16 11.18
C PRO A 121 5.92 15.36 12.02
N GLU A 122 6.31 15.89 13.18
CA GLU A 122 7.29 15.27 14.08
C GLU A 122 6.89 13.84 14.50
N SER A 123 5.60 13.57 14.62
CA SER A 123 5.11 12.22 14.93
C SER A 123 5.51 11.17 13.89
N LYS A 124 5.61 11.55 12.61
CA LYS A 124 6.09 10.64 11.54
C LYS A 124 7.59 10.46 11.58
N LYS A 125 8.35 11.53 11.84
CA LYS A 125 9.80 11.46 12.03
C LYS A 125 10.15 10.60 13.25
N ALA A 126 9.45 10.81 14.36
CA ALA A 126 9.59 10.00 15.57
C ALA A 126 9.30 8.51 15.32
N GLN A 127 8.33 8.17 14.49
CA GLN A 127 8.05 6.78 14.12
C GLN A 127 9.23 6.14 13.37
N LEU A 128 9.87 6.85 12.46
CA LEU A 128 11.06 6.36 11.75
C LEU A 128 12.23 6.15 12.71
N ARG A 129 12.50 7.14 13.60
CA ARG A 129 13.54 7.03 14.63
C ARG A 129 13.24 5.89 15.62
N PHE A 130 11.97 5.70 15.99
CA PHE A 130 11.55 4.56 16.84
C PHE A 130 11.88 3.21 16.21
N LEU A 131 11.77 3.11 14.88
CA LEU A 131 12.16 1.93 14.12
C LEU A 131 13.69 1.82 13.87
N GLY A 132 14.49 2.73 14.42
CA GLY A 132 15.94 2.72 14.35
C GLY A 132 16.53 3.38 13.10
N ALA A 133 15.72 4.02 12.26
CA ALA A 133 16.25 4.77 11.13
C ALA A 133 16.88 6.10 11.56
N GLU A 134 17.98 6.48 10.93
CA GLU A 134 18.47 7.86 10.99
C GLU A 134 17.60 8.72 10.06
N VAL A 135 17.13 9.87 10.56
CA VAL A 135 16.25 10.78 9.82
C VAL A 135 17.04 12.00 9.37
N ILE A 136 17.17 12.15 8.05
CA ILE A 136 17.75 13.32 7.40
C ILE A 136 16.62 14.28 7.07
N GLU A 137 16.59 15.44 7.74
CA GLU A 137 15.63 16.48 7.45
C GLU A 137 16.15 17.35 6.31
N VAL A 138 15.33 17.52 5.28
CA VAL A 138 15.68 18.21 4.05
C VAL A 138 14.75 19.38 3.86
N GLU A 139 15.32 20.56 3.57
CA GLU A 139 14.57 21.71 3.12
C GLU A 139 13.89 21.35 1.78
N ASP A 140 12.57 21.26 1.81
CA ASP A 140 11.76 20.77 0.68
C ASP A 140 10.48 21.55 0.58
N GLU A 141 10.49 22.59 -0.21
CA GLU A 141 9.28 23.36 -0.56
C GLU A 141 8.57 22.76 -1.78
N LEU A 142 9.17 21.74 -2.43
CA LEU A 142 8.74 21.27 -3.72
C LEU A 142 8.03 19.91 -3.64
N CYS A 143 7.04 19.76 -4.49
CA CYS A 143 6.29 18.53 -4.64
C CYS A 143 7.23 17.37 -5.04
N PRO A 144 7.10 16.15 -4.45
CA PRO A 144 7.90 14.97 -4.78
C PRO A 144 7.80 14.49 -6.24
N ILE A 145 7.19 15.28 -7.11
CA ILE A 145 7.11 15.05 -8.56
C ILE A 145 8.47 15.26 -9.22
N TYR A 146 9.33 16.16 -8.71
CA TYR A 146 10.62 16.47 -9.32
C TYR A 146 11.73 15.56 -8.76
N PRO A 147 12.30 14.63 -9.59
CA PRO A 147 13.27 13.65 -9.10
C PRO A 147 14.63 14.24 -8.70
N SER A 148 14.91 15.47 -9.13
CA SER A 148 16.19 16.16 -8.89
C SER A 148 16.17 17.07 -7.67
N GLU A 149 15.05 17.19 -6.96
CA GLU A 149 14.84 18.21 -5.94
C GLU A 149 14.35 17.60 -4.63
N GLY A 150 14.48 18.36 -3.53
CA GLY A 150 14.05 17.96 -2.22
C GLY A 150 14.68 16.65 -1.73
N ALA A 151 13.93 15.87 -0.96
CA ALA A 151 14.43 14.62 -0.40
C ALA A 151 14.89 13.61 -1.46
N ARG A 152 14.25 13.58 -2.65
CA ARG A 152 14.67 12.70 -3.75
C ARG A 152 16.01 13.14 -4.33
N GLY A 153 16.20 14.43 -4.54
CA GLY A 153 17.45 14.99 -5.04
C GLY A 153 18.61 14.76 -4.07
N VAL A 154 18.38 14.93 -2.78
CA VAL A 154 19.39 14.67 -1.72
C VAL A 154 19.80 13.21 -1.74
N VAL A 155 18.86 12.27 -1.71
CA VAL A 155 19.16 10.83 -1.76
C VAL A 155 19.92 10.48 -3.03
N ARG A 156 19.49 11.01 -4.18
CA ARG A 156 20.20 10.80 -5.45
C ARG A 156 21.64 11.29 -5.38
N SER A 157 21.87 12.49 -4.85
CA SER A 157 23.22 13.04 -4.65
C SER A 157 24.07 12.19 -3.71
N MET A 158 23.49 11.62 -2.64
CA MET A 158 24.20 10.72 -1.73
C MET A 158 24.65 9.42 -2.43
N VAL A 159 23.80 8.87 -3.30
CA VAL A 159 24.10 7.62 -4.03
C VAL A 159 25.11 7.85 -5.16
N GLU A 160 24.99 8.97 -5.90
CA GLU A 160 25.78 9.23 -7.11
C GLU A 160 27.12 9.94 -6.83
N SER A 161 27.28 10.55 -5.65
CA SER A 161 28.46 11.35 -5.33
C SER A 161 29.69 10.50 -4.96
N GLU A 162 30.81 10.74 -5.65
CA GLU A 162 32.12 10.17 -5.32
C GLU A 162 32.58 10.48 -3.88
N ALA A 163 32.07 11.55 -3.28
CA ALA A 163 32.42 11.95 -1.91
C ALA A 163 32.00 10.91 -0.87
N PHE A 164 31.02 10.07 -1.17
CA PHE A 164 30.56 9.00 -0.28
C PHE A 164 31.11 7.61 -0.63
N ASP A 165 31.93 7.51 -1.67
CA ASP A 165 32.62 6.27 -2.10
C ASP A 165 31.69 5.02 -2.17
N GLY A 166 30.48 5.22 -2.65
CA GLY A 166 29.48 4.16 -2.75
C GLY A 166 28.94 3.66 -1.40
N LYS A 167 29.07 4.47 -0.33
CA LYS A 167 28.54 4.17 1.00
C LYS A 167 27.02 3.96 1.00
N TYR A 168 26.30 4.67 0.14
CA TYR A 168 24.85 4.68 0.15
C TYR A 168 24.26 3.85 -0.99
N VAL A 169 23.23 3.05 -0.67
CA VAL A 169 22.44 2.28 -1.62
C VAL A 169 20.97 2.64 -1.44
N SER A 170 20.31 3.11 -2.49
CA SER A 170 18.88 3.39 -2.47
C SER A 170 18.09 2.25 -3.11
N PRO A 171 17.09 1.68 -2.39
CA PRO A 171 16.13 0.77 -2.98
C PRO A 171 15.28 1.39 -4.09
N ASN A 172 15.10 2.72 -4.07
CA ASN A 172 14.44 3.55 -5.07
C ASN A 172 13.06 3.04 -5.49
N GLN A 173 12.08 3.17 -4.60
CA GLN A 173 10.70 2.73 -4.87
C GLN A 173 10.07 3.32 -6.14
N TYR A 174 10.58 4.46 -6.62
CA TYR A 174 10.00 5.18 -7.75
C TYR A 174 10.39 4.61 -9.12
N GLU A 175 11.53 3.94 -9.19
CA GLU A 175 12.11 3.46 -10.46
C GLU A 175 12.42 1.95 -10.43
N SER A 176 12.42 1.34 -9.24
CA SER A 176 12.73 -0.07 -9.08
C SER A 176 11.66 -0.99 -9.67
N ALA A 177 12.05 -1.84 -10.62
CA ALA A 177 11.19 -2.90 -11.16
C ALA A 177 10.74 -3.90 -10.07
N LEU A 178 11.48 -3.99 -8.94
CA LEU A 178 11.13 -4.85 -7.81
C LEU A 178 9.84 -4.39 -7.11
N ASN A 179 9.50 -3.10 -7.19
CA ASN A 179 8.22 -2.60 -6.72
C ASN A 179 7.05 -3.20 -7.54
N VAL A 180 7.17 -3.27 -8.85
CA VAL A 180 6.17 -3.93 -9.72
C VAL A 180 6.17 -5.44 -9.48
N ALA A 181 7.36 -6.06 -9.39
CA ALA A 181 7.52 -7.48 -9.17
C ALA A 181 6.87 -7.93 -7.84
N ALA A 182 6.97 -7.13 -6.77
CA ALA A 182 6.32 -7.42 -5.50
C ALA A 182 4.82 -7.68 -5.68
N HIS A 183 4.13 -6.85 -6.42
CA HIS A 183 2.69 -6.98 -6.64
C HIS A 183 2.33 -8.02 -7.69
N TYR A 184 3.17 -8.20 -8.71
CA TYR A 184 2.99 -9.25 -9.72
C TYR A 184 3.11 -10.65 -9.10
N HIS A 185 4.06 -10.86 -8.20
CA HIS A 185 4.32 -12.17 -7.60
C HIS A 185 3.54 -12.44 -6.30
N THR A 186 2.92 -11.44 -5.69
CA THR A 186 2.18 -11.60 -4.43
C THR A 186 0.73 -11.12 -4.54
N THR A 187 0.50 -9.82 -4.58
CA THR A 187 -0.84 -9.22 -4.53
C THR A 187 -1.76 -9.70 -5.66
N GLY A 188 -1.26 -9.75 -6.89
CA GLY A 188 -2.01 -10.23 -8.06
C GLY A 188 -2.44 -11.69 -7.93
N PRO A 189 -1.52 -12.65 -7.66
CA PRO A 189 -1.86 -14.05 -7.39
C PRO A 189 -2.87 -14.25 -6.27
N GLU A 190 -2.72 -13.50 -5.16
CA GLU A 190 -3.63 -13.56 -4.04
C GLU A 190 -5.05 -13.13 -4.43
N ILE A 191 -5.19 -11.99 -5.11
CA ILE A 191 -6.48 -11.51 -5.60
C ILE A 191 -7.12 -12.54 -6.52
N TRP A 192 -6.37 -13.08 -7.47
CA TRP A 192 -6.86 -14.10 -8.39
C TRP A 192 -7.36 -15.34 -7.66
N LYS A 193 -6.57 -15.87 -6.71
CA LYS A 193 -6.93 -17.04 -5.89
C LYS A 193 -8.16 -16.77 -5.02
N GLN A 194 -8.20 -15.63 -4.32
CA GLN A 194 -9.29 -15.25 -3.42
C GLN A 194 -10.61 -14.99 -4.13
N THR A 195 -10.57 -14.50 -5.38
CA THR A 195 -11.76 -14.30 -6.20
C THR A 195 -12.17 -15.55 -6.98
N GLY A 196 -11.35 -16.61 -6.97
CA GLY A 196 -11.54 -17.79 -7.82
C GLY A 196 -11.46 -17.43 -9.31
N GLY A 197 -10.64 -16.45 -9.67
CA GLY A 197 -10.48 -15.95 -11.04
C GLY A 197 -11.67 -15.12 -11.55
N ARG A 198 -12.67 -14.87 -10.72
CA ARG A 198 -13.88 -14.08 -11.09
C ARG A 198 -13.70 -12.64 -10.61
N ILE A 199 -13.14 -11.81 -11.46
CA ILE A 199 -12.94 -10.39 -11.26
C ILE A 199 -13.14 -9.67 -12.59
N ASP A 200 -13.93 -8.59 -12.57
CA ASP A 200 -14.25 -7.76 -13.73
C ASP A 200 -13.52 -6.41 -13.65
N TYR A 201 -13.34 -5.88 -12.44
CA TYR A 201 -12.78 -4.55 -12.20
C TYR A 201 -11.74 -4.57 -11.08
N PHE A 202 -10.60 -3.95 -11.34
CA PHE A 202 -9.57 -3.73 -10.31
C PHE A 202 -9.33 -2.23 -10.13
N PHE A 203 -9.58 -1.73 -8.93
CA PHE A 203 -9.40 -0.32 -8.57
C PHE A 203 -8.17 -0.13 -7.70
N ALA A 204 -7.25 0.70 -8.12
CA ALA A 204 -6.08 1.06 -7.33
C ALA A 204 -5.68 2.53 -7.54
N GLY A 205 -5.23 3.18 -6.48
CA GLY A 205 -4.65 4.52 -6.57
C GLY A 205 -3.24 4.50 -7.16
N ILE A 206 -2.84 5.56 -7.83
CA ILE A 206 -1.49 5.73 -8.36
C ILE A 206 -0.66 6.60 -7.41
N GLY A 207 0.34 5.98 -6.77
CA GLY A 207 1.44 6.68 -6.09
C GLY A 207 2.73 6.52 -6.89
N THR A 208 3.51 5.47 -6.63
CA THR A 208 4.65 5.06 -7.47
C THR A 208 4.22 4.32 -8.73
N GLY A 209 3.06 3.65 -8.69
CA GLY A 209 2.55 2.85 -9.80
C GLY A 209 2.78 1.34 -9.70
N GLY A 210 3.60 0.89 -8.76
CA GLY A 210 3.95 -0.53 -8.62
C GLY A 210 2.74 -1.45 -8.47
N THR A 211 1.79 -1.08 -7.62
CA THR A 211 0.59 -1.89 -7.36
C THR A 211 -0.27 -2.06 -8.60
N ILE A 212 -0.64 -0.95 -9.25
CA ILE A 212 -1.55 -0.99 -10.40
C ILE A 212 -0.92 -1.72 -11.58
N THR A 213 0.39 -1.52 -11.80
CA THR A 213 1.14 -2.18 -12.88
C THR A 213 1.31 -3.67 -12.58
N GLY A 214 1.79 -4.03 -11.39
CA GLY A 214 2.06 -5.43 -11.04
C GLY A 214 0.80 -6.28 -11.00
N VAL A 215 -0.24 -5.83 -10.30
CA VAL A 215 -1.54 -6.52 -10.25
C VAL A 215 -2.22 -6.51 -11.61
N GLY A 216 -2.26 -5.36 -12.27
CA GLY A 216 -2.91 -5.21 -13.58
C GLY A 216 -2.33 -6.16 -14.63
N ARG A 217 -0.99 -6.26 -14.71
CA ARG A 217 -0.30 -7.21 -15.59
C ARG A 217 -0.68 -8.65 -15.27
N TYR A 218 -0.60 -9.04 -13.99
CA TYR A 218 -0.95 -10.39 -13.55
C TYR A 218 -2.38 -10.78 -13.89
N LEU A 219 -3.34 -9.86 -13.68
CA LEU A 219 -4.76 -10.11 -13.95
C LEU A 219 -5.06 -10.17 -15.45
N LYS A 220 -4.54 -9.22 -16.25
CA LYS A 220 -4.78 -9.20 -17.71
C LYS A 220 -4.14 -10.38 -18.45
N GLU A 221 -3.01 -10.90 -18.00
CA GLU A 221 -2.42 -12.14 -18.54
C GLU A 221 -3.34 -13.35 -18.38
N ARG A 222 -4.19 -13.37 -17.36
CA ARG A 222 -5.14 -14.48 -17.07
C ARG A 222 -6.54 -14.26 -17.63
N ASN A 223 -6.97 -13.02 -17.62
CA ASN A 223 -8.23 -12.60 -18.19
C ASN A 223 -8.08 -11.19 -18.79
N PRO A 224 -7.87 -11.07 -20.11
CA PRO A 224 -7.71 -9.78 -20.79
C PRO A 224 -8.93 -8.84 -20.63
N ASN A 225 -10.09 -9.37 -20.27
CA ASN A 225 -11.32 -8.59 -20.09
C ASN A 225 -11.38 -7.86 -18.74
N VAL A 226 -10.48 -8.17 -17.78
CA VAL A 226 -10.43 -7.44 -16.51
C VAL A 226 -10.07 -5.99 -16.80
N ARG A 227 -10.89 -5.06 -16.33
CA ARG A 227 -10.63 -3.63 -16.47
C ARG A 227 -9.84 -3.12 -15.27
N ILE A 228 -8.77 -2.41 -15.57
CA ILE A 228 -7.88 -1.80 -14.58
C ILE A 228 -8.21 -0.30 -14.50
N ILE A 229 -8.73 0.11 -13.34
CA ILE A 229 -9.18 1.48 -13.10
C ILE A 229 -8.20 2.17 -12.15
N ALA A 230 -7.53 3.19 -12.68
CA ALA A 230 -6.63 4.03 -11.92
C ALA A 230 -7.41 5.13 -11.20
N VAL A 231 -7.20 5.24 -9.90
CA VAL A 231 -7.83 6.31 -9.09
C VAL A 231 -6.78 7.35 -8.74
N GLU A 232 -7.10 8.62 -9.01
CA GLU A 232 -6.22 9.75 -8.77
C GLU A 232 -6.95 10.90 -8.07
N PRO A 233 -6.24 11.82 -7.40
CA PRO A 233 -6.85 13.03 -6.86
C PRO A 233 -7.40 13.93 -7.96
N ALA A 234 -8.55 14.57 -7.71
CA ALA A 234 -9.15 15.53 -8.64
C ALA A 234 -8.28 16.79 -8.83
N LEU A 235 -7.49 17.17 -7.82
CA LEU A 235 -6.62 18.34 -7.83
C LEU A 235 -5.16 17.95 -7.61
N ARG A 236 -4.23 18.79 -8.09
CA ARG A 236 -2.77 18.61 -7.84
C ARG A 236 -2.42 18.79 -6.36
N HIS A 237 -3.02 19.80 -5.71
CA HIS A 237 -2.92 20.02 -4.27
C HIS A 237 -4.09 19.32 -3.59
N HIS A 238 -3.81 18.26 -2.85
CA HIS A 238 -4.79 17.38 -2.25
C HIS A 238 -4.29 16.80 -0.91
N LYS A 239 -5.21 16.25 -0.12
CA LYS A 239 -4.93 15.61 1.18
C LYS A 239 -4.79 14.08 1.10
N LEU A 240 -4.90 13.48 -0.08
CA LEU A 240 -4.80 12.02 -0.31
C LEU A 240 -3.33 11.59 -0.35
N SER A 241 -2.67 11.58 0.81
CA SER A 241 -1.24 11.27 0.94
C SER A 241 -0.90 9.90 0.33
N GLY A 242 0.07 9.88 -0.57
CA GLY A 242 0.50 8.67 -1.29
C GLY A 242 -0.09 8.51 -2.68
N LEU A 243 -1.12 9.29 -3.06
CA LEU A 243 -1.58 9.38 -4.44
C LEU A 243 -0.93 10.54 -5.19
N LYS A 244 -0.94 10.43 -6.51
CA LYS A 244 -0.55 11.48 -7.45
C LYS A 244 -1.64 11.66 -8.49
N ARG A 245 -1.91 12.92 -8.83
CA ARG A 245 -2.67 13.22 -10.05
C ARG A 245 -1.72 13.11 -11.23
N VAL A 246 -1.87 12.06 -12.02
CA VAL A 246 -0.97 11.76 -13.14
C VAL A 246 -1.53 12.24 -14.48
N THR A 247 -2.85 12.36 -14.61
CA THR A 247 -3.46 12.93 -15.82
C THR A 247 -3.06 14.39 -15.99
N GLY A 248 -2.55 14.71 -17.20
CA GLY A 248 -2.04 16.04 -17.53
C GLY A 248 -0.64 16.35 -16.99
N LEU A 249 0.11 15.35 -16.48
CA LEU A 249 1.54 15.52 -16.25
C LEU A 249 2.31 15.46 -17.58
N PRO A 250 3.40 16.25 -17.69
CA PRO A 250 4.40 16.05 -18.75
C PRO A 250 4.97 14.62 -18.71
N GLU A 251 5.40 14.12 -19.85
CA GLU A 251 5.89 12.74 -19.98
C GLU A 251 7.04 12.43 -19.01
N GLU A 252 7.97 13.36 -18.87
CA GLU A 252 9.15 13.29 -18.01
C GLU A 252 8.81 13.20 -16.50
N HIS A 253 7.59 13.56 -16.12
CA HIS A 253 7.12 13.53 -14.70
C HIS A 253 6.15 12.39 -14.42
N PHE A 254 5.78 11.63 -15.44
CA PHE A 254 4.93 10.48 -15.27
C PHE A 254 5.71 9.37 -14.52
N PRO A 255 5.09 8.65 -13.56
CA PRO A 255 5.80 7.59 -12.83
C PRO A 255 6.33 6.51 -13.78
N SER A 256 7.65 6.33 -13.81
CA SER A 256 8.36 5.51 -14.81
C SER A 256 8.01 4.02 -14.80
N ILE A 257 7.58 3.50 -13.64
CA ILE A 257 7.21 2.09 -13.48
C ILE A 257 5.73 1.80 -13.78
N VAL A 258 4.95 2.82 -14.13
CA VAL A 258 3.55 2.64 -14.54
C VAL A 258 3.50 2.20 -16.00
N ASP A 259 2.92 1.04 -16.22
CA ASP A 259 2.56 0.57 -17.56
C ASP A 259 1.17 1.14 -17.93
N ARG A 260 1.17 2.19 -18.75
CA ARG A 260 -0.05 2.91 -19.14
C ARG A 260 -1.00 2.07 -19.98
N ASP A 261 -0.47 1.15 -20.76
CA ASP A 261 -1.25 0.31 -21.67
C ASP A 261 -2.13 -0.69 -20.92
N LEU A 262 -1.82 -0.95 -19.65
CA LEU A 262 -2.65 -1.77 -18.77
C LEU A 262 -3.88 -1.04 -18.24
N ILE A 263 -3.86 0.29 -18.19
CA ILE A 263 -4.89 1.10 -17.54
C ILE A 263 -6.01 1.40 -18.52
N ASP A 264 -7.20 0.90 -18.23
CA ASP A 264 -8.38 1.07 -19.09
C ASP A 264 -9.08 2.42 -18.84
N GLU A 265 -8.98 2.95 -17.58
CA GLU A 265 -9.66 4.21 -17.24
C GLU A 265 -9.00 4.90 -16.04
N TYR A 266 -9.05 6.24 -16.04
CA TYR A 266 -8.61 7.09 -14.93
C TYR A 266 -9.82 7.76 -14.31
N VAL A 267 -9.98 7.61 -12.99
CA VAL A 267 -11.08 8.22 -12.21
C VAL A 267 -10.51 9.21 -11.22
N SER A 268 -10.88 10.47 -11.38
CA SER A 268 -10.48 11.55 -10.46
C SER A 268 -11.48 11.66 -9.30
N VAL A 269 -10.98 11.70 -8.06
CA VAL A 269 -11.80 11.79 -6.85
C VAL A 269 -11.37 12.98 -6.00
N THR A 270 -12.35 13.72 -5.46
CA THR A 270 -12.08 14.85 -4.55
C THR A 270 -11.65 14.35 -3.16
N ASP A 271 -10.96 15.21 -2.41
CA ASP A 271 -10.64 14.91 -1.01
C ASP A 271 -11.91 14.63 -0.19
N GLU A 272 -12.93 15.45 -0.36
CA GLU A 272 -14.20 15.33 0.36
C GLU A 272 -14.86 13.96 0.13
N ASP A 273 -14.97 13.55 -1.13
CA ASP A 273 -15.59 12.26 -1.48
C ASP A 273 -14.78 11.08 -0.95
N ALA A 274 -13.46 11.17 -1.01
CA ALA A 274 -12.56 10.15 -0.49
C ALA A 274 -12.69 9.99 1.03
N PHE A 275 -12.64 11.09 1.79
CA PHE A 275 -12.77 11.04 3.24
C PHE A 275 -14.17 10.59 3.67
N LYS A 276 -15.24 11.09 3.03
CA LYS A 276 -16.61 10.65 3.28
C LYS A 276 -16.84 9.16 3.00
N ALA A 277 -16.28 8.64 1.92
CA ALA A 277 -16.36 7.20 1.62
C ALA A 277 -15.63 6.37 2.67
N GLY A 278 -14.44 6.79 3.13
CA GLY A 278 -13.71 6.15 4.23
C GLY A 278 -14.50 6.13 5.55
N ILE A 279 -15.12 7.27 5.92
CA ILE A 279 -16.01 7.35 7.10
C ILE A 279 -17.22 6.45 6.92
N ARG A 280 -17.84 6.46 5.74
CA ARG A 280 -19.03 5.64 5.45
C ARG A 280 -18.71 4.15 5.61
N VAL A 281 -17.65 3.62 5.00
CA VAL A 281 -17.31 2.20 5.12
C VAL A 281 -16.98 1.79 6.54
N ALA A 282 -16.31 2.65 7.30
CA ALA A 282 -16.06 2.41 8.72
C ALA A 282 -17.36 2.29 9.53
N ARG A 283 -18.37 3.11 9.24
CA ARG A 283 -19.67 3.13 9.95
C ARG A 283 -20.66 2.06 9.48
N THR A 284 -20.52 1.58 8.26
CA THR A 284 -21.46 0.58 7.70
C THR A 284 -20.95 -0.85 7.82
N ASP A 285 -19.65 -1.06 7.61
CA ASP A 285 -19.05 -2.39 7.50
C ASP A 285 -17.91 -2.63 8.51
N GLY A 286 -17.54 -1.61 9.30
CA GLY A 286 -16.46 -1.71 10.29
C GLY A 286 -15.06 -1.79 9.67
N VAL A 287 -14.90 -1.45 8.38
CA VAL A 287 -13.63 -1.54 7.66
C VAL A 287 -12.89 -0.20 7.78
N LEU A 288 -11.75 -0.21 8.45
CA LEU A 288 -10.95 0.99 8.70
C LEU A 288 -9.92 1.17 7.59
N VAL A 289 -10.13 2.16 6.73
CA VAL A 289 -9.31 2.40 5.54
C VAL A 289 -8.65 3.78 5.55
N GLY A 290 -7.44 3.89 4.97
CA GLY A 290 -6.82 5.18 4.71
C GLY A 290 -7.55 6.00 3.63
N PRO A 291 -7.29 7.33 3.53
CA PRO A 291 -7.98 8.21 2.58
C PRO A 291 -7.84 7.80 1.12
N THR A 292 -6.70 7.24 0.75
CA THR A 292 -6.45 6.75 -0.62
C THR A 292 -7.37 5.59 -1.00
N THR A 293 -7.68 4.73 -0.02
CA THR A 293 -8.68 3.66 -0.18
C THR A 293 -10.09 4.23 -0.23
N GLY A 294 -10.37 5.26 0.58
CA GLY A 294 -11.63 5.99 0.50
C GLY A 294 -11.91 6.51 -0.90
N ALA A 295 -10.90 7.08 -1.57
CA ALA A 295 -11.00 7.50 -2.97
C ALA A 295 -11.34 6.31 -3.90
N ALA A 296 -10.63 5.18 -3.78
CA ALA A 296 -10.90 4.01 -4.60
C ALA A 296 -12.29 3.39 -4.33
N LEU A 297 -12.75 3.42 -3.08
CA LEU A 297 -14.10 2.98 -2.71
C LEU A 297 -15.19 3.90 -3.26
N HIS A 298 -14.97 5.23 -3.23
CA HIS A 298 -15.89 6.17 -3.87
C HIS A 298 -16.01 5.89 -5.37
N ALA A 299 -14.86 5.79 -6.05
CA ALA A 299 -14.82 5.48 -7.48
C ALA A 299 -15.54 4.16 -7.81
N ALA A 300 -15.28 3.09 -7.05
CA ALA A 300 -15.92 1.79 -7.26
C ALA A 300 -17.43 1.81 -6.96
N HIS A 301 -17.86 2.57 -5.95
CA HIS A 301 -19.28 2.74 -5.63
C HIS A 301 -20.04 3.46 -6.75
N GLU A 302 -19.47 4.56 -7.27
CA GLU A 302 -20.08 5.28 -8.40
C GLU A 302 -20.11 4.42 -9.65
N TRP A 303 -19.06 3.64 -9.91
CA TRP A 303 -18.99 2.69 -11.00
C TRP A 303 -20.12 1.63 -10.97
N GLY A 304 -20.38 1.08 -9.79
CA GLY A 304 -21.39 0.05 -9.57
C GLY A 304 -22.84 0.51 -9.79
N LYS A 305 -23.11 1.82 -9.88
CA LYS A 305 -24.42 2.36 -10.22
C LYS A 305 -24.86 1.99 -11.64
N GLU A 306 -23.90 1.85 -12.53
CA GLU A 306 -24.16 1.68 -13.96
C GLU A 306 -23.66 0.35 -14.52
N LYS A 307 -22.73 -0.31 -13.84
CA LYS A 307 -21.99 -1.46 -14.37
C LYS A 307 -22.06 -2.64 -13.40
N PRO A 308 -22.67 -3.76 -13.80
CA PRO A 308 -22.66 -4.99 -13.01
C PRO A 308 -21.26 -5.62 -13.03
N GLY A 309 -20.98 -6.53 -12.08
CA GLY A 309 -19.77 -7.32 -12.05
C GLY A 309 -19.10 -7.34 -10.67
N ARG A 310 -17.91 -7.90 -10.61
CA ARG A 310 -17.12 -8.00 -9.38
C ARG A 310 -15.92 -7.07 -9.43
N ALA A 311 -15.84 -6.20 -8.44
CA ALA A 311 -14.74 -5.26 -8.26
C ALA A 311 -13.88 -5.61 -7.05
N VAL A 312 -12.57 -5.44 -7.19
CA VAL A 312 -11.61 -5.47 -6.08
C VAL A 312 -10.97 -4.10 -5.93
N VAL A 313 -11.03 -3.57 -4.72
CA VAL A 313 -10.36 -2.33 -4.30
C VAL A 313 -9.19 -2.66 -3.39
N ILE A 314 -8.04 -2.03 -3.62
CA ILE A 314 -6.90 -2.12 -2.71
C ILE A 314 -7.09 -1.16 -1.53
N SER A 315 -7.07 -1.69 -0.31
CA SER A 315 -6.93 -0.90 0.90
C SER A 315 -5.47 -0.85 1.31
N GLY A 316 -4.77 0.19 0.88
CA GLY A 316 -3.31 0.30 1.02
C GLY A 316 -2.80 0.35 2.46
N ASP A 317 -3.60 0.90 3.39
CA ASP A 317 -3.34 0.98 4.82
C ASP A 317 -4.62 1.23 5.63
N SER A 318 -4.49 1.50 6.94
CA SER A 318 -5.62 1.67 7.87
C SER A 318 -5.87 3.13 8.23
N ALA A 319 -7.13 3.47 8.53
CA ALA A 319 -7.57 4.76 9.08
C ALA A 319 -6.81 5.16 10.35
N ALA A 320 -6.26 4.22 11.11
CA ALA A 320 -5.54 4.49 12.36
C ALA A 320 -4.36 5.47 12.16
N LYS A 321 -3.79 5.52 10.97
CA LYS A 321 -2.69 6.44 10.60
C LYS A 321 -3.19 7.86 10.26
N TYR A 322 -4.52 8.08 10.12
CA TYR A 322 -5.11 9.29 9.54
C TYR A 322 -6.28 9.85 10.35
N VAL A 323 -6.44 9.46 11.61
CA VAL A 323 -7.58 9.86 12.46
C VAL A 323 -7.72 11.39 12.51
N ALA A 324 -6.61 12.12 12.67
CA ALA A 324 -6.63 13.58 12.68
C ALA A 324 -7.13 14.18 11.36
N SER A 325 -6.73 13.59 10.22
CA SER A 325 -7.20 14.06 8.90
C SER A 325 -8.68 13.74 8.67
N TYR A 326 -9.17 12.59 9.17
CA TYR A 326 -10.59 12.26 9.10
C TYR A 326 -11.47 13.18 9.97
N ALA A 327 -10.94 13.69 11.08
CA ALA A 327 -11.69 14.55 11.99
C ALA A 327 -12.24 15.82 11.33
N GLU A 328 -11.59 16.31 10.28
CA GLU A 328 -12.05 17.47 9.52
C GLU A 328 -13.34 17.21 8.70
N TYR A 329 -13.71 15.94 8.51
CA TYR A 329 -14.83 15.50 7.66
C TYR A 329 -15.94 14.77 8.46
N LEU A 330 -15.79 14.67 9.79
CA LEU A 330 -16.80 14.06 10.68
C LEU A 330 -17.98 14.95 10.93
#